data_da5033e6d7793bae8f7c54d100bffa60
#
_entry.id   da5033e6d7793bae8f7c54d100bffa60
#
_cell.length_a   1.000
_cell.length_b   1.000
_cell.length_c   1.000
_cell.angle_alpha   90.00
_cell.angle_beta   90.00
_cell.angle_gamma   90.00
#
_symmetry.space_group_name_H-M   'P 1'
#
loop_
_entity.id
_entity.type
_entity.pdbx_description
1 polymer ?
#
loop_
_entity_poly.entity_id
_entity_poly.type
_entity_poly.pdbx_seq_one_letter_code
_entity_poly.pdbx_strand_id
1 'polypeptide(L)'
;YISDGYGNSRIHVYSGSGDYKFSWGSPGIDAGQFIRPHNIAVDSDDKVYVVDREAHRIQIFDSRGNFLTMWNNIHRPDSMVLWQDHIYVGELNGMGGVDEAPGLGHRVTVYDLDGNRVCMFGSPEEGEGPGQFIAPHGIAVDSKGDVYVSEVSFTIRGSKMDPPKV
;
A
#
# COMPACT_ATOMS: atom_id res chain seq x y z
N TYR A 1 12.93 -8.45 0.40
CA TYR A 1 11.97 -8.26 1.51
C TYR A 1 10.64 -8.87 1.11
N ILE A 2 9.97 -9.53 2.05
CA ILE A 2 8.66 -10.16 1.86
C ILE A 2 7.76 -9.77 3.02
N SER A 3 6.59 -9.19 2.74
CA SER A 3 5.56 -8.91 3.75
C SER A 3 4.69 -10.14 3.99
N ASP A 4 4.64 -10.62 5.22
CA ASP A 4 3.80 -11.72 5.67
C ASP A 4 2.65 -11.16 6.52
N GLY A 5 1.67 -10.55 5.84
CA GLY A 5 0.61 -9.76 6.47
C GLY A 5 -0.64 -10.55 6.84
N TYR A 6 -0.86 -11.74 6.28
CA TYR A 6 -2.10 -12.47 6.51
C TYR A 6 -2.02 -13.53 7.61
N GLY A 7 -0.86 -13.70 8.23
CA GLY A 7 -0.68 -14.68 9.28
C GLY A 7 0.22 -14.20 10.41
N ASN A 8 1.36 -13.63 10.10
CA ASN A 8 2.44 -13.42 11.08
C ASN A 8 2.74 -11.95 11.40
N SER A 9 2.20 -10.98 10.64
CA SER A 9 2.47 -9.54 10.80
C SER A 9 3.97 -9.23 10.84
N ARG A 10 4.72 -9.76 9.87
CA ARG A 10 6.17 -9.71 9.81
C ARG A 10 6.69 -9.33 8.42
N ILE A 11 7.92 -8.85 8.43
CA ILE A 11 8.73 -8.67 7.24
C ILE A 11 9.89 -9.66 7.30
N HIS A 12 10.06 -10.46 6.25
CA HIS A 12 11.15 -11.40 6.09
C HIS A 12 12.20 -10.87 5.12
N VAL A 13 13.46 -11.11 5.41
CA VAL A 13 14.59 -10.72 4.57
C VAL A 13 15.32 -11.94 4.05
N TYR A 14 15.53 -11.95 2.74
CA TYR A 14 16.27 -12.98 2.04
C TYR A 14 17.44 -12.37 1.25
N SER A 15 18.46 -13.17 0.99
CA SER A 15 19.52 -12.81 0.04
C SER A 15 19.00 -12.88 -1.40
N GLY A 16 19.78 -12.36 -2.35
CA GLY A 16 19.49 -12.53 -3.79
C GLY A 16 19.53 -14.00 -4.26
N SER A 17 20.17 -14.91 -3.50
CA SER A 17 20.17 -16.35 -3.73
C SER A 17 18.97 -17.08 -3.09
N GLY A 18 18.11 -16.37 -2.33
CA GLY A 18 16.96 -16.94 -1.67
C GLY A 18 17.21 -17.47 -0.25
N ASP A 19 18.38 -17.22 0.32
CA ASP A 19 18.69 -17.64 1.68
C ASP A 19 18.04 -16.69 2.70
N TYR A 20 17.34 -17.24 3.68
CA TYR A 20 16.77 -16.47 4.78
C TYR A 20 17.87 -15.80 5.60
N LYS A 21 17.67 -14.51 5.91
CA LYS A 21 18.60 -13.73 6.74
C LYS A 21 18.04 -13.47 8.13
N PHE A 22 16.92 -12.77 8.20
CA PHE A 22 16.23 -12.41 9.45
C PHE A 22 14.81 -11.94 9.17
N SER A 23 14.07 -11.62 10.23
CA SER A 23 12.76 -10.97 10.12
C SER A 23 12.56 -10.00 11.27
N TRP A 24 11.64 -9.03 11.06
CA TRP A 24 11.17 -8.13 12.11
C TRP A 24 9.67 -7.95 12.05
N GLY A 25 9.11 -7.30 13.08
CA GLY A 25 7.68 -7.06 13.22
C GLY A 25 7.00 -8.11 14.08
N SER A 26 5.87 -7.72 14.62
CA SER A 26 4.94 -8.55 15.39
C SER A 26 3.54 -7.96 15.30
N PRO A 27 2.48 -8.72 15.61
CA PRO A 27 1.13 -8.16 15.65
C PRO A 27 1.01 -7.02 16.68
N GLY A 28 0.41 -5.90 16.26
CA GLY A 28 0.15 -4.75 17.13
C GLY A 28 0.09 -3.42 16.39
N ILE A 29 -0.02 -2.33 17.17
CA ILE A 29 -0.21 -0.97 16.67
C ILE A 29 0.96 -0.03 16.97
N ASP A 30 1.92 -0.45 17.80
CA ASP A 30 3.09 0.35 18.10
C ASP A 30 4.04 0.46 16.91
N ALA A 31 5.05 1.33 17.04
CA ALA A 31 6.11 1.44 16.05
C ALA A 31 6.85 0.09 15.90
N GLY A 32 7.03 -0.36 14.67
CA GLY A 32 7.63 -1.66 14.37
C GLY A 32 6.70 -2.87 14.50
N GLN A 33 5.47 -2.68 14.97
CA GLN A 33 4.41 -3.68 14.94
C GLN A 33 3.49 -3.46 13.73
N PHE A 34 2.74 -4.48 13.32
CA PHE A 34 1.87 -4.41 12.16
C PHE A 34 0.51 -5.05 12.43
N ILE A 35 -0.55 -4.46 11.87
CA ILE A 35 -1.84 -5.12 11.74
C ILE A 35 -1.81 -5.98 10.47
N ARG A 36 -1.43 -5.38 9.33
CA ARG A 36 -1.35 -6.11 8.04
C ARG A 36 -0.32 -5.47 7.11
N PRO A 37 0.97 -5.83 7.22
CA PRO A 37 1.98 -5.39 6.27
C PRO A 37 1.65 -6.00 4.90
N HIS A 38 1.42 -5.14 3.89
CA HIS A 38 0.84 -5.56 2.62
C HIS A 38 1.77 -5.38 1.42
N ASN A 39 2.49 -4.28 1.37
CA ASN A 39 3.42 -3.99 0.28
C ASN A 39 4.71 -3.35 0.82
N ILE A 40 5.80 -3.46 0.04
CA ILE A 40 7.12 -2.98 0.42
C ILE A 40 7.78 -2.28 -0.77
N ALA A 41 8.43 -1.13 -0.52
CA ALA A 41 9.38 -0.50 -1.44
C ALA A 41 10.69 -0.23 -0.69
N VAL A 42 11.78 -0.10 -1.45
CA VAL A 42 13.11 0.24 -0.92
C VAL A 42 13.68 1.36 -1.76
N ASP A 43 14.17 2.41 -1.12
CA ASP A 43 14.81 3.53 -1.82
C ASP A 43 16.31 3.32 -2.04
N SER A 44 16.96 4.30 -2.68
CA SER A 44 18.40 4.27 -2.97
C SER A 44 19.28 4.37 -1.72
N ASP A 45 18.73 4.81 -0.59
CA ASP A 45 19.40 4.91 0.69
C ASP A 45 19.18 3.66 1.57
N ASP A 46 18.62 2.57 0.99
CA ASP A 46 18.26 1.33 1.67
C ASP A 46 17.19 1.51 2.76
N LYS A 47 16.40 2.58 2.74
CA LYS A 47 15.23 2.70 3.60
C LYS A 47 14.10 1.81 3.07
N VAL A 48 13.47 1.10 3.98
CA VAL A 48 12.41 0.14 3.69
C VAL A 48 11.07 0.73 4.10
N TYR A 49 10.22 0.98 3.12
CA TYR A 49 8.86 1.49 3.30
C TYR A 49 7.90 0.31 3.33
N VAL A 50 7.10 0.20 4.37
CA VAL A 50 6.14 -0.89 4.54
C VAL A 50 4.73 -0.33 4.68
N VAL A 51 3.85 -0.69 3.76
CA VAL A 51 2.43 -0.43 3.86
C VAL A 51 1.82 -1.31 4.95
N ASP A 52 1.26 -0.71 6.00
CA ASP A 52 0.48 -1.39 7.04
C ASP A 52 -1.00 -1.04 6.83
N ARG A 53 -1.66 -1.81 5.95
CA ARG A 53 -2.93 -1.49 5.33
C ARG A 53 -4.05 -1.19 6.34
N GLU A 54 -4.29 -2.10 7.25
CA GLU A 54 -5.38 -1.97 8.23
C GLU A 54 -5.02 -1.05 9.41
N ALA A 55 -3.77 -0.61 9.50
CA ALA A 55 -3.35 0.44 10.44
C ALA A 55 -3.35 1.84 9.79
N HIS A 56 -3.75 1.96 8.52
CA HIS A 56 -3.81 3.22 7.77
C HIS A 56 -2.51 4.02 7.82
N ARG A 57 -1.38 3.34 7.61
CA ARG A 57 -0.05 3.97 7.71
C ARG A 57 0.97 3.33 6.78
N ILE A 58 2.06 4.05 6.55
CA ILE A 58 3.30 3.51 6.01
C ILE A 58 4.36 3.67 7.08
N GLN A 59 5.04 2.60 7.45
CA GLN A 59 6.18 2.64 8.36
C GLN A 59 7.48 2.55 7.59
N ILE A 60 8.47 3.32 8.00
CA ILE A 60 9.79 3.41 7.37
C ILE A 60 10.84 2.84 8.33
N PHE A 61 11.70 1.98 7.80
CA PHE A 61 12.76 1.28 8.53
C PHE A 61 14.10 1.45 7.84
N ASP A 62 15.18 1.25 8.57
CA ASP A 62 16.47 0.99 7.95
C ASP A 62 16.55 -0.45 7.39
N SER A 63 17.63 -0.76 6.68
CA SER A 63 17.85 -2.09 6.08
C SER A 63 17.99 -3.24 7.11
N ARG A 64 18.13 -2.92 8.40
CA ARG A 64 18.20 -3.87 9.52
C ARG A 64 16.86 -4.08 10.20
N GLY A 65 15.81 -3.35 9.79
CA GLY A 65 14.48 -3.41 10.37
C GLY A 65 14.30 -2.53 11.61
N ASN A 66 15.21 -1.58 11.88
CA ASN A 66 15.01 -0.60 12.93
C ASN A 66 14.04 0.48 12.45
N PHE A 67 13.02 0.78 13.25
CA PHE A 67 12.03 1.80 12.94
C PHE A 67 12.67 3.19 12.88
N LEU A 68 12.36 3.95 11.83
CA LEU A 68 12.82 5.32 11.63
C LEU A 68 11.69 6.33 11.84
N THR A 69 10.60 6.17 11.10
CA THR A 69 9.44 7.08 11.14
C THR A 69 8.20 6.39 10.56
N MET A 70 7.06 7.08 10.58
CA MET A 70 5.83 6.61 9.90
C MET A 70 5.01 7.78 9.36
N TRP A 71 4.23 7.49 8.32
CA TRP A 71 3.23 8.40 7.75
C TRP A 71 1.83 7.89 8.09
N ASN A 72 1.02 8.77 8.70
CA ASN A 72 -0.35 8.46 9.13
C ASN A 72 -1.42 9.28 8.36
N ASN A 73 -1.00 10.04 7.34
CA ASN A 73 -1.85 10.91 6.52
C ASN A 73 -2.35 10.19 5.26
N ILE A 74 -2.62 8.92 5.37
CA ILE A 74 -2.99 8.04 4.27
C ILE A 74 -4.17 7.15 4.68
N HIS A 75 -5.08 6.90 3.76
CA HIS A 75 -6.24 6.04 4.02
C HIS A 75 -6.04 4.67 3.40
N ARG A 76 -6.01 3.65 4.22
CA ARG A 76 -5.99 2.23 3.86
C ARG A 76 -5.08 1.92 2.65
N PRO A 77 -3.78 2.24 2.75
CA PRO A 77 -2.83 2.02 1.67
C PRO A 77 -2.71 0.53 1.38
N ASP A 78 -2.71 0.13 0.11
CA ASP A 78 -2.69 -1.28 -0.27
C ASP A 78 -1.46 -1.63 -1.09
N SER A 79 -1.22 -0.89 -2.14
CA SER A 79 -0.09 -1.07 -3.03
C SER A 79 0.80 0.16 -3.05
N MET A 80 2.05 -0.06 -3.40
CA MET A 80 3.04 1.01 -3.42
C MET A 80 4.11 0.71 -4.48
N VAL A 81 4.56 1.75 -5.19
CA VAL A 81 5.74 1.70 -6.03
C VAL A 81 6.57 2.96 -5.83
N LEU A 82 7.87 2.79 -5.74
CA LEU A 82 8.83 3.88 -5.78
C LEU A 82 9.26 4.10 -7.23
N TRP A 83 9.12 5.33 -7.70
CA TRP A 83 9.62 5.75 -9.00
C TRP A 83 10.28 7.13 -8.86
N GLN A 84 11.57 7.20 -9.22
CA GLN A 84 12.43 8.35 -8.91
C GLN A 84 12.36 8.66 -7.39
N ASP A 85 12.13 9.90 -7.00
CA ASP A 85 12.05 10.33 -5.60
C ASP A 85 10.58 10.44 -5.11
N HIS A 86 9.68 9.64 -5.68
CA HIS A 86 8.25 9.65 -5.34
C HIS A 86 7.72 8.25 -5.07
N ILE A 87 6.81 8.17 -4.12
CA ILE A 87 6.08 6.95 -3.77
C ILE A 87 4.63 7.10 -4.19
N TYR A 88 4.21 6.23 -5.10
CA TYR A 88 2.82 6.12 -5.58
C TYR A 88 2.11 5.06 -4.76
N VAL A 89 0.99 5.40 -4.15
CA VAL A 89 0.25 4.52 -3.24
C VAL A 89 -1.18 4.38 -3.68
N GLY A 90 -1.63 3.14 -3.89
CA GLY A 90 -3.04 2.82 -4.08
C GLY A 90 -3.76 2.79 -2.75
N GLU A 91 -4.83 3.58 -2.64
CA GLU A 91 -5.66 3.62 -1.44
C GLU A 91 -7.00 2.92 -1.70
N LEU A 92 -7.32 1.94 -0.87
CA LEU A 92 -8.60 1.26 -0.89
C LEU A 92 -9.66 2.06 -0.11
N ASN A 93 -10.92 1.83 -0.46
CA ASN A 93 -12.04 2.20 0.41
C ASN A 93 -12.06 1.33 1.68
N GLY A 94 -12.92 1.67 2.61
CA GLY A 94 -13.19 0.87 3.78
C GLY A 94 -13.83 -0.49 3.44
N MET A 95 -13.75 -1.42 4.38
CA MET A 95 -14.39 -2.74 4.29
C MET A 95 -15.76 -2.71 4.97
N GLY A 96 -16.78 -2.24 4.22
CA GLY A 96 -18.18 -2.42 4.59
C GLY A 96 -18.56 -2.04 6.02
N GLY A 97 -18.72 -0.74 6.28
CA GLY A 97 -19.33 -0.24 7.52
C GLY A 97 -18.42 -0.07 8.74
N VAL A 98 -17.12 -0.31 8.60
CA VAL A 98 -16.19 -0.21 9.74
C VAL A 98 -15.22 0.95 9.61
N ASP A 99 -14.68 1.18 8.43
CA ASP A 99 -13.64 2.17 8.16
C ASP A 99 -13.91 2.99 6.89
N GLU A 100 -15.17 3.06 6.50
CA GLU A 100 -15.61 3.90 5.39
C GLU A 100 -15.64 5.38 5.80
N ALA A 101 -14.96 6.20 5.02
CA ALA A 101 -15.04 7.64 5.16
C ALA A 101 -15.35 8.26 3.78
N PRO A 102 -16.34 9.16 3.68
CA PRO A 102 -16.71 9.77 2.41
C PRO A 102 -15.53 10.48 1.75
N GLY A 103 -15.31 10.17 0.46
CA GLY A 103 -14.25 10.78 -0.33
C GLY A 103 -12.83 10.27 -0.02
N LEU A 104 -12.69 9.16 0.72
CA LEU A 104 -11.42 8.48 0.95
C LEU A 104 -11.38 7.11 0.26
N GLY A 105 -10.19 6.71 -0.16
CA GLY A 105 -9.99 5.52 -0.98
C GLY A 105 -10.26 5.76 -2.46
N HIS A 106 -10.30 4.70 -3.25
CA HIS A 106 -10.54 4.71 -4.70
C HIS A 106 -9.59 5.63 -5.48
N ARG A 107 -8.34 5.78 -5.01
CA ARG A 107 -7.40 6.75 -5.60
C ARG A 107 -5.96 6.25 -5.53
N VAL A 108 -5.12 6.93 -6.27
CA VAL A 108 -3.67 6.86 -6.13
C VAL A 108 -3.18 8.19 -5.56
N THR A 109 -2.42 8.13 -4.48
CA THR A 109 -1.79 9.31 -3.87
C THR A 109 -0.28 9.22 -4.06
N VAL A 110 0.34 10.34 -4.42
CA VAL A 110 1.78 10.45 -4.63
C VAL A 110 2.40 11.25 -3.50
N TYR A 111 3.43 10.68 -2.89
CA TYR A 111 4.19 11.29 -1.81
C TYR A 111 5.64 11.51 -2.23
N ASP A 112 6.29 12.53 -1.69
CA ASP A 112 7.74 12.61 -1.67
C ASP A 112 8.33 11.67 -0.60
N LEU A 113 9.66 11.53 -0.54
CA LEU A 113 10.33 10.65 0.43
C LEU A 113 10.27 11.15 1.89
N ASP A 114 9.82 12.39 2.10
CA ASP A 114 9.58 12.97 3.42
C ASP A 114 8.13 12.72 3.91
N GLY A 115 7.27 12.15 3.06
CA GLY A 115 5.88 11.85 3.35
C GLY A 115 4.92 13.02 3.12
N ASN A 116 5.34 14.05 2.42
CA ASN A 116 4.45 15.11 1.99
C ASN A 116 3.68 14.66 0.75
N ARG A 117 2.37 14.87 0.76
CA ARG A 117 1.52 14.59 -0.39
C ARG A 117 1.79 15.58 -1.51
N VAL A 118 2.28 15.10 -2.65
CA VAL A 118 2.58 15.89 -3.85
C VAL A 118 1.33 16.07 -4.70
N CYS A 119 0.64 14.98 -5.01
CA CYS A 119 -0.61 15.00 -5.75
C CYS A 119 -1.43 13.74 -5.45
N MET A 120 -2.64 13.69 -6.00
CA MET A 120 -3.48 12.50 -6.02
C MET A 120 -4.34 12.53 -7.28
N PHE A 121 -4.72 11.34 -7.75
CA PHE A 121 -5.64 11.17 -8.87
C PHE A 121 -6.57 9.98 -8.62
N GLY A 122 -7.71 10.01 -9.28
CA GLY A 122 -8.86 9.16 -9.03
C GLY A 122 -10.08 10.01 -8.65
N SER A 123 -11.26 9.46 -8.81
CA SER A 123 -12.51 10.10 -8.36
C SER A 123 -12.71 9.84 -6.87
N PRO A 124 -13.33 10.75 -6.11
CA PRO A 124 -13.76 10.46 -4.75
C PRO A 124 -14.86 9.37 -4.69
N GLU A 125 -15.51 9.10 -5.82
CA GLU A 125 -16.53 8.06 -5.96
C GLU A 125 -15.98 6.87 -6.73
N GLU A 126 -16.28 5.65 -6.26
CA GLU A 126 -15.93 4.44 -6.99
C GLU A 126 -16.64 4.37 -8.33
N GLY A 127 -15.99 3.77 -9.33
CA GLY A 127 -16.62 3.60 -10.64
C GLY A 127 -15.74 2.90 -11.66
N GLU A 128 -16.34 2.67 -12.83
CA GLU A 128 -15.72 2.04 -13.99
C GLU A 128 -15.41 3.07 -15.11
N GLY A 129 -15.69 4.35 -14.85
CA GLY A 129 -15.45 5.42 -15.83
C GLY A 129 -13.99 5.88 -15.87
N PRO A 130 -13.61 6.66 -16.86
CA PRO A 130 -12.27 7.24 -16.93
C PRO A 130 -11.92 8.02 -15.66
N GLY A 131 -10.76 7.72 -15.06
CA GLY A 131 -10.31 8.37 -13.82
C GLY A 131 -11.02 7.90 -12.55
N GLN A 132 -11.84 6.85 -12.63
CA GLN A 132 -12.43 6.20 -11.46
C GLN A 132 -11.74 4.90 -11.16
N PHE A 133 -11.71 4.53 -9.89
CA PHE A 133 -11.25 3.24 -9.39
C PHE A 133 -12.31 2.60 -8.49
N ILE A 134 -12.30 1.27 -8.43
CA ILE A 134 -13.07 0.49 -7.46
C ILE A 134 -12.15 0.10 -6.30
N ALA A 135 -11.00 -0.49 -6.61
CA ALA A 135 -10.08 -1.02 -5.60
C ALA A 135 -8.65 -1.10 -6.18
N PRO A 136 -7.90 0.02 -6.24
CA PRO A 136 -6.52 0.02 -6.74
C PRO A 136 -5.65 -0.85 -5.82
N HIS A 137 -5.08 -1.94 -6.39
CA HIS A 137 -4.38 -2.97 -5.62
C HIS A 137 -2.94 -3.21 -6.08
N GLY A 138 -2.64 -3.00 -7.34
CA GLY A 138 -1.27 -3.08 -7.85
C GLY A 138 -0.93 -1.84 -8.65
N ILE A 139 0.29 -1.32 -8.48
CA ILE A 139 0.78 -0.14 -9.18
C ILE A 139 2.14 -0.44 -9.80
N ALA A 140 2.34 -0.01 -11.03
CA ALA A 140 3.63 0.06 -11.68
C ALA A 140 3.78 1.39 -12.39
N VAL A 141 5.01 1.86 -12.51
CA VAL A 141 5.36 3.05 -13.29
C VAL A 141 6.42 2.66 -14.31
N ASP A 142 6.23 3.04 -15.56
CA ASP A 142 7.20 2.74 -16.61
C ASP A 142 8.31 3.79 -16.67
N SER A 143 9.27 3.58 -17.59
CA SER A 143 10.42 4.48 -17.75
C SER A 143 10.08 5.88 -18.25
N LYS A 144 8.84 6.10 -18.74
CA LYS A 144 8.33 7.41 -19.18
C LYS A 144 7.56 8.14 -18.10
N GLY A 145 7.21 7.45 -16.99
CA GLY A 145 6.38 7.96 -15.92
C GLY A 145 4.89 7.66 -16.09
N ASP A 146 4.52 6.81 -17.06
CA ASP A 146 3.13 6.36 -17.20
C ASP A 146 2.80 5.39 -16.07
N VAL A 147 1.66 5.63 -15.39
CA VAL A 147 1.24 4.87 -14.21
C VAL A 147 0.19 3.83 -14.62
N TYR A 148 0.44 2.58 -14.26
CA TYR A 148 -0.44 1.45 -14.49
C TYR A 148 -1.01 1.00 -13.16
N VAL A 149 -2.34 0.92 -13.06
CA VAL A 149 -3.06 0.52 -11.85
C VAL A 149 -3.88 -0.72 -12.16
N SER A 150 -3.67 -1.77 -11.38
CA SER A 150 -4.54 -2.97 -11.42
C SER A 150 -5.47 -2.99 -10.21
N GLU A 151 -6.66 -3.55 -10.39
CA GLU A 151 -7.71 -3.51 -9.38
C GLU A 151 -8.19 -4.91 -8.96
N VAL A 152 -8.65 -5.04 -7.72
CA VAL A 152 -9.36 -6.24 -7.21
C VAL A 152 -10.88 -6.02 -7.20
N SER A 153 -11.39 -5.41 -8.25
CA SER A 153 -12.79 -4.98 -8.38
C SER A 153 -13.80 -6.11 -8.24
N PHE A 154 -13.49 -7.31 -8.76
CA PHE A 154 -14.39 -8.46 -8.60
C PHE A 154 -14.59 -8.84 -7.13
N THR A 155 -13.52 -8.94 -6.35
CA THR A 155 -13.59 -9.31 -4.92
C THR A 155 -14.32 -8.26 -4.09
N ILE A 156 -14.09 -6.99 -4.38
CA ILE A 156 -14.65 -5.88 -3.59
C ILE A 156 -16.12 -5.62 -3.97
N ARG A 157 -16.44 -5.62 -5.24
CA ARG A 157 -17.74 -5.23 -5.77
C ARG A 157 -18.41 -6.28 -6.65
N GLY A 158 -17.72 -6.76 -7.69
CA GLY A 158 -18.35 -7.56 -8.75
C GLY A 158 -18.96 -8.87 -8.26
N SER A 159 -18.35 -9.55 -7.29
CA SER A 159 -18.88 -10.78 -6.69
C SER A 159 -20.17 -10.57 -5.90
N LYS A 160 -20.44 -9.34 -5.48
CA LYS A 160 -21.64 -8.97 -4.70
C LYS A 160 -22.80 -8.48 -5.57
N MET A 161 -22.58 -8.33 -6.87
CA MET A 161 -23.62 -7.96 -7.83
C MET A 161 -24.49 -9.17 -8.20
N ASP A 162 -25.74 -8.90 -8.61
CA ASP A 162 -26.67 -9.93 -9.12
C ASP A 162 -27.08 -9.59 -10.57
N PRO A 163 -26.66 -10.36 -11.57
CA PRO A 163 -25.63 -11.43 -11.50
C PRO A 163 -24.23 -10.88 -11.22
N PRO A 164 -23.29 -11.72 -10.69
CA PRO A 164 -21.91 -11.31 -10.50
C PRO A 164 -21.27 -10.81 -11.80
N LYS A 165 -20.49 -9.74 -11.71
CA LYS A 165 -19.88 -9.06 -12.86
C LYS A 165 -18.36 -8.95 -12.66
N VAL A 166 -17.59 -9.41 -13.68
CA VAL A 166 -16.12 -9.28 -13.72
C VAL A 166 -15.73 -7.91 -14.23
#